data_1a74d5292c1049d8cf0452de2744750b
#
_entry.id   1a74d5292c1049d8cf0452de2744750b
#
_cell.length_a   1.000
_cell.length_b   1.000
_cell.length_c   1.000
_cell.angle_alpha   90.00
_cell.angle_beta   90.00
_cell.angle_gamma   90.00
#
_symmetry.space_group_name_H-M   'P 1'
#
loop_
_entity.id
_entity.type
_entity.pdbx_description
1 polymer ?
#
loop_
_entity_poly.entity_id
_entity_poly.type
_entity_poly.pdbx_seq_one_letter_code
_entity_poly.pdbx_strand_id
1 'polypeptide(L)'
;MRRTRTLSVGICLILAVLIAGCVGDQMNRSTEEAVDDSLLANKVKMALYADKQVSGRQIAVEASQGVVQLSGAVSSLPEAQRAVQLAQWVKGVKEVRNRLTVK
;
A
#
# COMPACT_ATOMS: atom_id res chain seq x y z
N MET A 1 -4.15 -54.86 -13.55
CA MET A 1 -5.37 -54.08 -13.63
C MET A 1 -5.69 -53.34 -12.34
N ARG A 2 -5.67 -53.99 -11.22
CA ARG A 2 -5.97 -53.35 -9.92
C ARG A 2 -4.96 -52.26 -9.57
N ARG A 3 -3.69 -52.47 -9.93
CA ARG A 3 -2.63 -51.49 -9.64
C ARG A 3 -2.81 -50.19 -10.38
N THR A 4 -3.28 -50.27 -11.63
CA THR A 4 -3.51 -49.09 -12.43
C THR A 4 -4.58 -48.16 -11.86
N ARG A 5 -5.64 -48.77 -11.34
CA ARG A 5 -6.72 -47.97 -10.75
C ARG A 5 -6.28 -47.23 -9.49
N THR A 6 -5.50 -47.93 -8.68
CA THR A 6 -4.99 -47.36 -7.45
C THR A 6 -4.10 -46.15 -7.71
N LEU A 7 -3.23 -46.28 -8.72
CA LEU A 7 -2.31 -45.21 -9.14
C LEU A 7 -3.07 -44.02 -9.66
N SER A 8 -4.12 -44.25 -10.45
CA SER A 8 -4.94 -43.14 -10.98
C SER A 8 -5.60 -42.34 -9.87
N VAL A 9 -6.14 -42.97 -8.90
CA VAL A 9 -6.78 -42.30 -7.77
C VAL A 9 -5.76 -41.48 -6.98
N GLY A 10 -4.58 -42.04 -6.76
CA GLY A 10 -3.53 -41.32 -6.05
C GLY A 10 -3.08 -40.04 -6.76
N ILE A 11 -2.93 -40.10 -8.07
CA ILE A 11 -2.54 -38.95 -8.87
C ILE A 11 -3.60 -37.86 -8.82
N CYS A 12 -4.87 -38.23 -8.90
CA CYS A 12 -5.95 -37.25 -8.84
C CYS A 12 -5.98 -36.50 -7.50
N LEU A 13 -5.77 -37.19 -6.41
CA LEU A 13 -5.73 -36.59 -5.09
C LEU A 13 -4.59 -35.58 -4.94
N ILE A 14 -3.42 -35.93 -5.43
CA ILE A 14 -2.25 -35.06 -5.37
C ILE A 14 -2.48 -33.79 -6.18
N LEU A 15 -3.06 -33.91 -7.36
CA LEU A 15 -3.33 -32.75 -8.21
C LEU A 15 -4.33 -31.80 -7.55
N ALA A 16 -5.36 -32.32 -6.91
CA ALA A 16 -6.35 -31.50 -6.24
C ALA A 16 -5.73 -30.68 -5.11
N VAL A 17 -4.86 -31.26 -4.33
CA VAL A 17 -4.19 -30.58 -3.23
C VAL A 17 -3.29 -29.43 -3.74
N LEU A 18 -2.54 -29.70 -4.81
CA LEU A 18 -1.65 -28.69 -5.39
C LEU A 18 -2.42 -27.46 -5.90
N ILE A 19 -3.53 -27.68 -6.58
CA ILE A 19 -4.33 -26.60 -7.12
C ILE A 19 -4.90 -25.72 -5.98
N ALA A 20 -5.42 -26.33 -4.94
CA ALA A 20 -5.97 -25.61 -3.82
C ALA A 20 -4.90 -24.75 -3.12
N GLY A 21 -3.70 -25.28 -2.93
CA GLY A 21 -2.62 -24.55 -2.28
C GLY A 21 -2.19 -23.33 -3.06
N CYS A 22 -2.03 -23.48 -4.37
CA CYS A 22 -1.59 -22.35 -5.22
C CYS A 22 -2.60 -21.19 -5.20
N VAL A 23 -3.88 -21.49 -5.31
CA VAL A 23 -4.91 -20.44 -5.32
C VAL A 23 -4.94 -19.69 -4.01
N GLY A 24 -4.85 -20.39 -2.89
CA GLY A 24 -4.86 -19.76 -1.57
C GLY A 24 -3.70 -18.80 -1.38
N ASP A 25 -2.50 -19.22 -1.76
CA ASP A 25 -1.31 -18.39 -1.61
C ASP A 25 -1.37 -17.12 -2.45
N GLN A 26 -1.84 -17.23 -3.67
CA GLN A 26 -1.94 -16.08 -4.57
C GLN A 26 -2.92 -15.05 -4.04
N MET A 27 -4.05 -15.47 -3.53
CA MET A 27 -5.05 -14.53 -3.00
C MET A 27 -4.50 -13.77 -1.79
N ASN A 28 -3.80 -14.44 -0.90
CA ASN A 28 -3.24 -13.78 0.28
C ASN A 28 -2.20 -12.75 -0.09
N ARG A 29 -1.31 -13.07 -1.01
CA ARG A 29 -0.28 -12.13 -1.46
C ARG A 29 -0.87 -10.92 -2.13
N SER A 30 -1.86 -11.11 -2.98
CA SER A 30 -2.51 -10.00 -3.65
C SER A 30 -3.13 -9.02 -2.67
N THR A 31 -3.75 -9.52 -1.60
CA THR A 31 -4.37 -8.69 -0.59
C THR A 31 -3.34 -7.87 0.18
N GLU A 32 -2.18 -8.45 0.49
CA GLU A 32 -1.15 -7.76 1.24
C GLU A 32 -0.40 -6.72 0.40
N GLU A 33 -0.12 -7.04 -0.85
CA GLU A 33 0.68 -6.18 -1.72
C GLU A 33 -0.14 -5.08 -2.37
N ALA A 34 -1.40 -5.34 -2.62
CA ALA A 34 -2.26 -4.39 -3.30
C ALA A 34 -2.80 -3.35 -2.32
N VAL A 35 -1.95 -2.41 -1.91
CA VAL A 35 -2.43 -1.25 -1.16
C VAL A 35 -3.09 -0.32 -2.16
N ASP A 36 -4.38 -0.09 -1.97
CA ASP A 36 -5.14 0.83 -2.81
C ASP A 36 -4.56 2.23 -2.67
N ASP A 37 -4.29 2.89 -3.79
CA ASP A 37 -3.76 4.25 -3.81
C ASP A 37 -4.67 5.23 -3.06
N SER A 38 -5.98 5.03 -3.16
CA SER A 38 -6.94 5.86 -2.42
C SER A 38 -6.78 5.71 -0.92
N LEU A 39 -6.60 4.49 -0.44
CA LEU A 39 -6.37 4.23 0.98
C LEU A 39 -5.05 4.83 1.44
N LEU A 40 -4.02 4.72 0.63
CA LEU A 40 -2.71 5.27 0.97
C LEU A 40 -2.79 6.79 1.08
N ALA A 41 -3.42 7.44 0.12
CA ALA A 41 -3.61 8.89 0.17
C ALA A 41 -4.40 9.31 1.42
N ASN A 42 -5.45 8.58 1.77
CA ASN A 42 -6.23 8.88 2.96
C ASN A 42 -5.42 8.71 4.24
N LYS A 43 -4.60 7.67 4.32
CA LYS A 43 -3.75 7.48 5.50
C LYS A 43 -2.77 8.63 5.67
N VAL A 44 -2.18 9.10 4.58
CA VAL A 44 -1.26 10.24 4.63
C VAL A 44 -2.01 11.50 5.04
N LYS A 45 -3.20 11.75 4.48
CA LYS A 45 -4.01 12.91 4.86
C LYS A 45 -4.34 12.90 6.34
N MET A 46 -4.72 11.75 6.87
CA MET A 46 -5.06 11.63 8.29
C MET A 46 -3.85 11.90 9.17
N ALA A 47 -2.68 11.41 8.77
CA ALA A 47 -1.45 11.68 9.50
C ALA A 47 -1.13 13.18 9.53
N LEU A 48 -1.33 13.87 8.40
CA LEU A 48 -1.10 15.31 8.32
C LEU A 48 -2.10 16.10 9.16
N TYR A 49 -3.38 15.69 9.13
CA TYR A 49 -4.41 16.37 9.91
C TYR A 49 -4.23 16.19 11.42
N ALA A 50 -3.68 15.07 11.84
CA ALA A 50 -3.44 14.79 13.24
C ALA A 50 -2.28 15.57 13.83
N ASP A 51 -1.39 16.10 13.01
CA ASP A 51 -0.21 16.83 13.46
C ASP A 51 -0.54 18.31 13.61
N LYS A 52 -0.24 18.87 14.78
CA LYS A 52 -0.55 20.26 15.08
C LYS A 52 0.37 21.25 14.38
N GLN A 53 1.54 20.81 13.96
CA GLN A 53 2.53 21.65 13.32
C GLN A 53 2.33 21.79 11.82
N VAL A 54 1.40 21.02 11.26
CA VAL A 54 1.15 20.97 9.83
C VAL A 54 -0.29 21.38 9.55
N SER A 55 -0.47 22.31 8.59
CA SER A 55 -1.80 22.72 8.13
C SER A 55 -2.28 21.76 7.05
N GLY A 56 -2.71 20.55 7.46
CA GLY A 56 -3.05 19.47 6.54
C GLY A 56 -4.13 19.83 5.54
N ARG A 57 -5.02 20.74 5.86
CA ARG A 57 -6.10 21.16 4.96
C ARG A 57 -5.59 21.87 3.71
N GLN A 58 -4.42 22.49 3.80
CA GLN A 58 -3.81 23.22 2.68
C GLN A 58 -2.90 22.33 1.85
N ILE A 59 -2.74 21.09 2.22
CA ILE A 59 -1.87 20.15 1.53
C ILE A 59 -2.71 19.14 0.77
N ALA A 60 -2.51 19.08 -0.55
CA ALA A 60 -3.12 18.06 -1.40
C ALA A 60 -2.22 16.83 -1.42
N VAL A 61 -2.82 15.67 -1.30
CA VAL A 61 -2.11 14.39 -1.29
C VAL A 61 -2.59 13.53 -2.44
N GLU A 62 -1.65 13.06 -3.25
CA GLU A 62 -1.93 12.11 -4.31
C GLU A 62 -1.02 10.91 -4.15
N ALA A 63 -1.54 9.72 -4.40
CA ALA A 63 -0.77 8.48 -4.29
C ALA A 63 -0.92 7.64 -5.54
N SER A 64 0.19 7.09 -6.01
CA SER A 64 0.20 6.18 -7.16
C SER A 64 1.34 5.19 -6.98
N GLN A 65 1.00 3.91 -6.91
CA GLN A 65 1.98 2.82 -6.83
C GLN A 65 3.00 2.99 -5.69
N GLY A 66 2.53 3.50 -4.56
CA GLY A 66 3.39 3.72 -3.39
C GLY A 66 4.12 5.05 -3.38
N VAL A 67 4.02 5.83 -4.45
CA VAL A 67 4.60 7.16 -4.53
C VAL A 67 3.55 8.17 -4.09
N VAL A 68 3.88 8.96 -3.07
CA VAL A 68 2.98 9.99 -2.54
C VAL A 68 3.51 11.35 -2.95
N GLN A 69 2.65 12.17 -3.52
CA GLN A 69 2.98 13.54 -3.89
C GLN A 69 2.23 14.50 -2.99
N LEU A 70 2.97 15.40 -2.36
CA LEU A 70 2.41 16.46 -1.53
C LEU A 70 2.53 17.78 -2.29
N SER A 71 1.42 18.53 -2.38
CA SER A 71 1.41 19.82 -3.04
C SER A 71 0.57 20.81 -2.25
N GLY A 72 0.71 22.07 -2.55
CA GLY A 72 0.02 23.14 -1.87
C GLY A 72 0.95 24.13 -1.21
N ALA A 73 0.39 25.04 -0.42
CA ALA A 73 1.16 26.09 0.23
C ALA A 73 1.23 25.86 1.74
N VAL A 74 2.42 26.00 2.29
CA VAL A 74 2.65 25.91 3.73
C VAL A 74 3.24 27.23 4.24
N SER A 75 3.21 27.44 5.54
CA SER A 75 3.63 28.71 6.13
C SER A 75 5.14 28.82 6.30
N SER A 76 5.85 27.70 6.38
CA SER A 76 7.29 27.70 6.63
C SER A 76 7.95 26.46 6.09
N LEU A 77 9.27 26.54 5.92
CA LEU A 77 10.07 25.39 5.50
C LEU A 77 10.02 24.23 6.51
N PRO A 78 10.14 24.48 7.82
CA PRO A 78 9.97 23.40 8.80
C PRO A 78 8.63 22.67 8.69
N GLU A 79 7.56 23.40 8.39
CA GLU A 79 6.25 22.77 8.17
C GLU A 79 6.27 21.82 6.98
N ALA A 80 6.88 22.25 5.87
CA ALA A 80 7.02 21.41 4.69
C ALA A 80 7.83 20.14 4.99
N GLN A 81 8.93 20.29 5.70
CA GLN A 81 9.78 19.17 6.07
C GLN A 81 9.04 18.19 6.99
N ARG A 82 8.28 18.72 7.94
CA ARG A 82 7.48 17.90 8.84
C ARG A 82 6.42 17.09 8.08
N ALA A 83 5.76 17.73 7.13
CA ALA A 83 4.76 17.06 6.30
C ALA A 83 5.38 15.89 5.52
N VAL A 84 6.55 16.09 4.94
CA VAL A 84 7.25 15.03 4.22
C VAL A 84 7.61 13.88 5.15
N GLN A 85 8.11 14.16 6.34
CA GLN A 85 8.43 13.13 7.32
C GLN A 85 7.22 12.31 7.71
N LEU A 86 6.10 12.97 7.98
CA LEU A 86 4.86 12.29 8.34
C LEU A 86 4.40 11.36 7.23
N ALA A 87 4.49 11.83 5.99
CA ALA A 87 4.12 11.00 4.84
C ALA A 87 5.04 9.78 4.70
N GLN A 88 6.34 9.96 4.92
CA GLN A 88 7.30 8.86 4.82
C GLN A 88 7.06 7.77 5.87
N TRP A 89 6.51 8.12 7.01
CA TRP A 89 6.27 7.18 8.10
C TRP A 89 5.00 6.35 7.90
N VAL A 90 4.16 6.70 6.94
CA VAL A 90 2.94 5.94 6.69
C VAL A 90 3.29 4.62 6.02
N LYS A 91 2.73 3.54 6.54
CA LYS A 91 2.98 2.21 5.99
C LYS A 91 2.44 2.11 4.58
N GLY A 92 3.27 1.63 3.67
CA GLY A 92 2.92 1.49 2.25
C GLY A 92 3.53 2.57 1.37
N VAL A 93 4.07 3.63 1.96
CA VAL A 93 4.72 4.69 1.18
C VAL A 93 6.13 4.26 0.81
N LYS A 94 6.43 4.28 -0.47
CA LYS A 94 7.76 3.95 -1.00
C LYS A 94 8.59 5.21 -1.24
N GLU A 95 7.95 6.27 -1.70
CA GLU A 95 8.62 7.52 -2.03
C GLU A 95 7.66 8.67 -1.78
N VAL A 96 8.21 9.80 -1.34
CA VAL A 96 7.43 11.03 -1.18
C VAL A 96 8.03 12.11 -2.07
N ARG A 97 7.17 12.69 -2.91
CA ARG A 97 7.54 13.82 -3.76
C ARG A 97 7.03 15.09 -3.13
N ASN A 98 7.95 15.98 -2.82
CA ASN A 98 7.64 17.24 -2.16
C ASN A 98 7.45 18.33 -3.21
N ARG A 99 6.20 18.75 -3.41
CA ARG A 99 5.86 19.90 -4.26
C ARG A 99 5.18 20.99 -3.45
N LEU A 100 5.51 21.07 -2.19
CA LEU A 100 4.98 22.10 -1.31
C LEU A 100 5.71 23.42 -1.57
N THR A 101 4.95 24.53 -1.55
CA THR A 101 5.51 25.86 -1.67
C THR A 101 5.35 26.57 -0.34
N VAL A 102 6.37 27.34 0.03
CA VAL A 102 6.33 28.15 1.27
C VAL A 102 5.82 29.53 0.90
N LYS A 103 4.82 29.98 1.61
CA LYS A 103 4.26 31.34 1.41
C LYS A 103 5.16 32.41 1.94
#